data_3562151e4a4b82256e85fc0d03239ed1
#
_entry.id   3562151e4a4b82256e85fc0d03239ed1
#
_cell.length_a   1.000
_cell.length_b   1.000
_cell.length_c   1.000
_cell.angle_alpha   90.00
_cell.angle_beta   90.00
_cell.angle_gamma   90.00
#
_symmetry.space_group_name_H-M   'P 1'
#
loop_
_entity.id
_entity.type
_entity.pdbx_description
1 polymer ?
#
loop_
_entity_poly.entity_id
_entity_poly.type
_entity_poly.pdbx_seq_one_letter_code
_entity_poly.pdbx_strand_id
1 'polypeptide(L)'
;LSGACFPDLALHEVPHVYIYNSDNPPEGVIAKRRSYAELVDHMQTVMVQSGLYDALEELDRLLGEWEQARAGNPNRAHQLEHLIREGIAAANLESQVSPETSPDFATLASRIHAALGLLRNTHMEDGMHVFGETPQGNRRAQFIASIVRYDAGQADSLRKRLCTAQGFELETLLAEPGGVDKRLGQSHASLLEKVEKQLVAVC
;
A
#
# COMPACT_ATOMS: atom_id res chain seq x y z
N LEU A 1 4.76 -1.54 -49.94
CA LEU A 1 4.91 -1.12 -48.52
C LEU A 1 6.21 -1.74 -47.98
N SER A 2 7.17 -0.91 -47.54
CA SER A 2 8.38 -1.42 -46.90
C SER A 2 8.00 -2.08 -45.58
N GLY A 3 8.65 -3.17 -45.21
CA GLY A 3 8.47 -3.81 -43.90
C GLY A 3 9.14 -3.08 -42.77
N ALA A 4 9.77 -1.92 -43.03
CA ALA A 4 10.51 -1.15 -42.04
C ALA A 4 9.57 -0.40 -41.08
N CYS A 5 9.94 -0.33 -39.81
CA CYS A 5 9.22 0.45 -38.79
C CYS A 5 9.50 1.95 -38.96
N PHE A 6 8.58 2.81 -38.52
CA PHE A 6 8.76 4.27 -38.59
C PHE A 6 10.06 4.76 -37.90
N PRO A 7 10.43 4.29 -36.71
CA PRO A 7 11.69 4.70 -36.09
C PRO A 7 12.93 4.32 -36.92
N ASP A 8 12.93 3.15 -37.54
CA ASP A 8 13.99 2.69 -38.43
C ASP A 8 14.12 3.57 -39.67
N LEU A 9 12.97 3.97 -40.26
CA LEU A 9 12.93 4.89 -41.38
C LEU A 9 13.37 6.32 -41.03
N ALA A 10 13.05 6.78 -39.83
CA ALA A 10 13.33 8.14 -39.37
C ALA A 10 14.75 8.35 -38.88
N LEU A 11 15.30 7.36 -38.20
CA LEU A 11 16.61 7.43 -37.54
C LEU A 11 17.73 6.78 -38.36
N HIS A 12 17.39 5.85 -39.27
CA HIS A 12 18.35 5.07 -40.05
C HIS A 12 19.43 4.44 -39.13
N GLU A 13 20.69 4.72 -39.41
CA GLU A 13 21.85 4.20 -38.68
C GLU A 13 22.32 5.12 -37.52
N VAL A 14 21.51 6.12 -37.14
CA VAL A 14 21.85 7.02 -36.03
C VAL A 14 21.76 6.29 -34.70
N PRO A 15 22.87 6.14 -33.95
CA PRO A 15 22.84 5.57 -32.62
C PRO A 15 21.94 6.41 -31.71
N HIS A 16 21.05 5.75 -30.97
CA HIS A 16 20.17 6.44 -30.04
C HIS A 16 19.90 5.63 -28.80
N VAL A 17 19.52 6.33 -27.74
CA VAL A 17 19.21 5.77 -26.44
C VAL A 17 17.72 5.92 -26.16
N TYR A 18 17.11 4.87 -25.64
CA TYR A 18 15.74 4.89 -25.18
C TYR A 18 15.71 4.71 -23.68
N ILE A 19 15.28 5.75 -22.98
CA ILE A 19 15.15 5.76 -21.53
C ILE A 19 13.73 5.38 -21.18
N TYR A 20 13.53 4.38 -20.33
CA TYR A 20 12.21 3.91 -19.92
C TYR A 20 12.19 3.48 -18.45
N ASN A 21 10.99 3.39 -17.87
CA ASN A 21 10.80 2.93 -16.51
C ASN A 21 10.73 1.39 -16.47
N SER A 22 11.44 0.78 -15.53
CA SER A 22 11.45 -0.68 -15.28
C SER A 22 10.06 -1.29 -15.06
N ASP A 23 9.07 -0.49 -14.69
CA ASP A 23 7.68 -0.95 -14.54
C ASP A 23 7.01 -1.34 -15.85
N ASN A 24 7.56 -0.92 -16.99
CA ASN A 24 7.02 -1.20 -18.30
C ASN A 24 8.01 -1.95 -19.21
N PRO A 25 8.39 -3.20 -18.90
CA PRO A 25 9.36 -3.98 -19.68
C PRO A 25 9.00 -4.10 -21.19
N PRO A 26 7.70 -4.24 -21.59
CA PRO A 26 7.34 -4.30 -23.00
C PRO A 26 7.78 -3.07 -23.80
N GLU A 27 7.82 -1.88 -23.21
CA GLU A 27 8.24 -0.65 -23.86
C GLU A 27 9.69 -0.71 -24.30
N GLY A 28 10.60 -1.14 -23.41
CA GLY A 28 12.00 -1.36 -23.72
C GLY A 28 12.21 -2.43 -24.78
N VAL A 29 11.47 -3.55 -24.70
CA VAL A 29 11.54 -4.62 -25.72
C VAL A 29 11.11 -4.10 -27.09
N ILE A 30 10.06 -3.28 -27.17
CA ILE A 30 9.58 -2.69 -28.42
C ILE A 30 10.64 -1.73 -29.00
N ALA A 31 11.20 -0.84 -28.18
CA ALA A 31 12.25 0.08 -28.60
C ALA A 31 13.47 -0.67 -29.16
N LYS A 32 13.93 -1.72 -28.47
CA LYS A 32 15.04 -2.57 -28.95
C LYS A 32 14.75 -3.25 -30.27
N ARG A 33 13.56 -3.82 -30.43
CA ARG A 33 13.19 -4.61 -31.62
C ARG A 33 12.88 -3.77 -32.84
N ARG A 34 12.37 -2.54 -32.65
CA ARG A 34 11.89 -1.71 -33.76
C ARG A 34 12.85 -0.61 -34.19
N SER A 35 13.79 -0.25 -33.34
CA SER A 35 14.72 0.82 -33.64
C SER A 35 16.17 0.51 -33.25
N TYR A 36 16.47 -0.69 -32.73
CA TYR A 36 17.80 -1.07 -32.28
C TYR A 36 18.37 -0.12 -31.22
N ALA A 37 17.50 0.52 -30.44
CA ALA A 37 17.88 1.47 -29.42
C ALA A 37 18.79 0.83 -28.34
N GLU A 38 19.76 1.56 -27.84
CA GLU A 38 20.41 1.23 -26.57
C GLU A 38 19.44 1.54 -25.44
N LEU A 39 19.17 0.55 -24.58
CA LEU A 39 18.20 0.70 -23.52
C LEU A 39 18.86 1.22 -22.26
N VAL A 40 18.30 2.27 -21.69
CA VAL A 40 18.62 2.76 -20.36
C VAL A 40 17.38 2.67 -19.50
N ASP A 41 17.42 1.74 -18.58
CA ASP A 41 16.37 1.49 -17.61
C ASP A 41 16.59 2.37 -16.37
N HIS A 42 15.54 2.95 -15.83
CA HIS A 42 15.62 3.67 -14.56
C HIS A 42 14.66 3.08 -13.53
N MET A 43 15.04 3.23 -12.29
CA MET A 43 14.29 2.67 -11.18
C MET A 43 12.92 3.35 -11.05
N GLN A 44 11.93 2.56 -10.63
CA GLN A 44 10.62 3.06 -10.23
C GLN A 44 10.73 4.00 -9.02
N THR A 45 9.70 4.82 -8.82
CA THR A 45 9.58 5.65 -7.62
C THR A 45 9.51 4.80 -6.35
N VAL A 46 9.92 5.41 -5.25
CA VAL A 46 9.82 4.76 -3.94
C VAL A 46 8.35 4.58 -3.58
N MET A 47 7.97 3.36 -3.25
CA MET A 47 6.61 3.04 -2.78
C MET A 47 6.57 3.13 -1.26
N VAL A 48 5.71 3.99 -0.74
CA VAL A 48 5.48 4.17 0.71
C VAL A 48 4.05 3.83 1.07
N GLN A 49 3.82 3.51 2.33
CA GLN A 49 2.45 3.39 2.85
C GLN A 49 1.81 4.78 2.88
N SER A 50 0.58 4.90 2.40
CA SER A 50 -0.15 6.18 2.35
C SER A 50 -0.40 6.77 3.75
N GLY A 51 -0.52 5.91 4.77
CA GLY A 51 -0.97 6.32 6.09
C GLY A 51 -2.45 6.73 6.08
N LEU A 52 -2.84 7.42 7.13
CA LEU A 52 -4.12 8.13 7.21
C LEU A 52 -3.84 9.63 7.32
N TYR A 53 -4.74 10.46 6.79
CA TYR A 53 -4.62 11.91 6.82
C TYR A 53 -6.00 12.57 6.91
N ASP A 54 -6.04 13.80 7.36
CA ASP A 54 -7.25 14.64 7.46
C ASP A 54 -8.45 13.90 8.11
N ALA A 55 -9.57 13.80 7.40
CA ALA A 55 -10.80 13.19 7.89
C ALA A 55 -10.64 11.69 8.23
N LEU A 56 -9.72 10.97 7.58
CA LEU A 56 -9.45 9.55 7.86
C LEU A 56 -8.73 9.38 9.21
N GLU A 57 -7.78 10.26 9.53
CA GLU A 57 -7.06 10.25 10.80
C GLU A 57 -8.01 10.61 11.96
N GLU A 58 -8.86 11.61 11.76
CA GLU A 58 -9.87 12.00 12.75
C GLU A 58 -10.89 10.88 13.00
N LEU A 59 -11.32 10.20 11.96
CA LEU A 59 -12.23 9.06 12.06
C LEU A 59 -11.61 7.89 12.85
N ASP A 60 -10.33 7.59 12.61
CA ASP A 60 -9.57 6.56 13.34
C ASP A 60 -9.44 6.93 14.82
N ARG A 61 -9.18 8.19 15.13
CA ARG A 61 -9.12 8.72 16.50
C ARG A 61 -10.46 8.57 17.23
N LEU A 62 -11.57 8.98 16.59
CA LEU A 62 -12.92 8.88 17.14
C LEU A 62 -13.31 7.41 17.41
N LEU A 63 -12.93 6.51 16.51
CA LEU A 63 -13.16 5.08 16.70
C LEU A 63 -12.43 4.54 17.93
N GLY A 64 -11.16 4.91 18.10
CA GLY A 64 -10.39 4.52 19.30
C GLY A 64 -10.98 5.06 20.59
N GLU A 65 -11.49 6.30 20.61
CA GLU A 65 -12.19 6.87 21.76
C GLU A 65 -13.52 6.12 22.06
N TRP A 66 -14.26 5.75 21.02
CA TRP A 66 -15.48 4.99 21.17
C TRP A 66 -15.22 3.61 21.79
N GLU A 67 -14.21 2.91 21.33
CA GLU A 67 -13.84 1.61 21.90
C GLU A 67 -13.48 1.68 23.39
N GLN A 68 -12.83 2.74 23.79
CA GLN A 68 -12.52 2.98 25.22
C GLN A 68 -13.79 3.33 26.02
N ALA A 69 -14.68 4.15 25.45
CA ALA A 69 -15.86 4.65 26.11
C ALA A 69 -16.96 3.58 26.28
N ARG A 70 -17.12 2.66 25.30
CA ARG A 70 -18.25 1.70 25.25
C ARG A 70 -18.38 0.81 26.49
N ALA A 71 -17.29 0.52 27.19
CA ALA A 71 -17.29 -0.34 28.36
C ALA A 71 -17.58 0.41 29.67
N GLY A 72 -17.27 1.70 29.74
CA GLY A 72 -17.34 2.46 31.00
C GLY A 72 -18.24 3.69 30.99
N ASN A 73 -18.57 4.23 29.81
CA ASN A 73 -19.38 5.45 29.67
C ASN A 73 -20.32 5.41 28.46
N PRO A 74 -21.54 4.80 28.60
CA PRO A 74 -22.48 4.64 27.51
C PRO A 74 -22.91 5.96 26.87
N ASN A 75 -23.06 7.03 27.65
CA ASN A 75 -23.47 8.35 27.14
C ASN A 75 -22.39 8.94 26.22
N ARG A 76 -21.13 8.79 26.60
CA ARG A 76 -19.99 9.23 25.77
C ARG A 76 -19.89 8.40 24.49
N ALA A 77 -20.08 7.07 24.62
CA ALA A 77 -20.07 6.17 23.47
C ALA A 77 -21.15 6.57 22.46
N HIS A 78 -22.37 6.86 22.92
CA HIS A 78 -23.46 7.28 22.04
C HIS A 78 -23.18 8.61 21.33
N GLN A 79 -22.59 9.60 22.01
CA GLN A 79 -22.16 10.84 21.37
C GLN A 79 -21.10 10.61 20.28
N LEU A 80 -20.15 9.72 20.55
CA LEU A 80 -19.10 9.38 19.59
C LEU A 80 -19.67 8.64 18.37
N GLU A 81 -20.71 7.82 18.54
CA GLU A 81 -21.41 7.16 17.42
C GLU A 81 -21.96 8.16 16.40
N HIS A 82 -22.53 9.27 16.86
CA HIS A 82 -23.00 10.33 15.97
C HIS A 82 -21.84 11.00 15.22
N LEU A 83 -20.77 11.38 15.93
CA LEU A 83 -19.61 12.01 15.32
C LEU A 83 -18.90 11.07 14.31
N ILE A 84 -18.84 9.77 14.61
CA ILE A 84 -18.25 8.78 13.69
C ILE A 84 -19.11 8.66 12.42
N ARG A 85 -20.45 8.67 12.54
CA ARG A 85 -21.33 8.64 11.36
C ARG A 85 -21.15 9.88 10.47
N GLU A 86 -21.00 11.06 11.06
CA GLU A 86 -20.67 12.28 10.32
C GLU A 86 -19.27 12.20 9.69
N GLY A 87 -18.30 11.62 10.42
CA GLY A 87 -16.95 11.41 9.95
C GLY A 87 -16.85 10.46 8.75
N ILE A 88 -17.72 9.46 8.63
CA ILE A 88 -17.78 8.55 7.46
C ILE A 88 -18.07 9.35 6.19
N ALA A 89 -19.04 10.28 6.24
CA ALA A 89 -19.39 11.13 5.11
C ALA A 89 -18.25 12.09 4.76
N ALA A 90 -17.63 12.73 5.76
CA ALA A 90 -16.49 13.61 5.57
C ALA A 90 -15.27 12.89 4.95
N ALA A 91 -15.08 11.62 5.28
CA ALA A 91 -14.02 10.76 4.76
C ALA A 91 -14.37 10.09 3.41
N ASN A 92 -15.56 10.29 2.86
CA ASN A 92 -16.07 9.62 1.65
C ASN A 92 -16.03 8.08 1.72
N LEU A 93 -16.27 7.50 2.88
CA LEU A 93 -16.25 6.05 3.11
C LEU A 93 -17.61 5.36 3.04
N GLU A 94 -18.70 6.08 2.77
CA GLU A 94 -20.07 5.57 2.79
C GLU A 94 -20.27 4.33 1.91
N SER A 95 -19.72 4.34 0.71
CA SER A 95 -19.81 3.22 -0.23
C SER A 95 -19.05 1.97 0.24
N GLN A 96 -17.99 2.14 1.02
CA GLN A 96 -17.12 1.05 1.47
C GLN A 96 -17.66 0.40 2.76
N VAL A 97 -18.17 1.21 3.68
CA VAL A 97 -18.62 0.72 5.00
C VAL A 97 -20.12 0.47 5.09
N SER A 98 -20.92 0.99 4.14
CA SER A 98 -22.38 0.82 4.04
C SER A 98 -23.07 1.01 5.40
N PRO A 99 -23.08 2.23 5.97
CA PRO A 99 -23.53 2.49 7.33
C PRO A 99 -25.01 2.15 7.55
N GLU A 100 -25.83 2.25 6.51
CA GLU A 100 -27.28 1.97 6.56
C GLU A 100 -27.60 0.46 6.68
N THR A 101 -26.70 -0.41 6.24
CA THR A 101 -26.88 -1.87 6.26
C THR A 101 -26.28 -2.55 7.48
N SER A 102 -25.71 -1.78 8.41
CA SER A 102 -25.08 -2.34 9.61
C SER A 102 -26.13 -2.57 10.70
N PRO A 103 -26.25 -3.80 11.23
CA PRO A 103 -27.28 -4.16 12.21
C PRO A 103 -27.09 -3.47 13.56
N ASP A 104 -25.86 -3.18 13.93
CA ASP A 104 -25.45 -2.49 15.15
C ASP A 104 -24.20 -1.63 14.90
N PHE A 105 -23.89 -0.78 15.88
CA PHE A 105 -22.75 0.11 15.76
C PHE A 105 -21.41 -0.64 15.87
N ALA A 106 -21.31 -1.73 16.60
CA ALA A 106 -20.08 -2.51 16.72
C ALA A 106 -19.71 -3.15 15.37
N THR A 107 -20.69 -3.63 14.62
CA THR A 107 -20.47 -4.12 13.25
C THR A 107 -20.03 -3.00 12.31
N LEU A 108 -20.64 -1.81 12.41
CA LEU A 108 -20.20 -0.64 11.64
C LEU A 108 -18.76 -0.26 11.98
N ALA A 109 -18.41 -0.18 13.26
CA ALA A 109 -17.06 0.11 13.74
C ALA A 109 -16.04 -0.87 13.17
N SER A 110 -16.34 -2.17 13.15
CA SER A 110 -15.46 -3.20 12.56
C SER A 110 -15.26 -2.98 11.05
N ARG A 111 -16.30 -2.59 10.32
CA ARG A 111 -16.19 -2.27 8.88
C ARG A 111 -15.34 -1.03 8.64
N ILE A 112 -15.48 0.00 9.47
CA ILE A 112 -14.67 1.22 9.37
C ILE A 112 -13.20 0.86 9.65
N HIS A 113 -12.91 0.08 10.71
CA HIS A 113 -11.55 -0.38 10.99
C HIS A 113 -10.92 -1.16 9.83
N ALA A 114 -11.69 -2.04 9.19
CA ALA A 114 -11.22 -2.78 8.02
C ALA A 114 -10.91 -1.84 6.84
N ALA A 115 -11.77 -0.88 6.55
CA ALA A 115 -11.59 0.11 5.49
C ALA A 115 -10.36 1.01 5.76
N LEU A 116 -10.24 1.55 6.98
CA LEU A 116 -9.09 2.38 7.38
C LEU A 116 -7.78 1.58 7.35
N GLY A 117 -7.81 0.31 7.79
CA GLY A 117 -6.66 -0.59 7.71
C GLY A 117 -6.20 -0.85 6.27
N LEU A 118 -7.15 -1.03 5.35
CA LEU A 118 -6.85 -1.20 3.93
C LEU A 118 -6.21 0.08 3.36
N LEU A 119 -6.79 1.24 3.62
CA LEU A 119 -6.26 2.54 3.16
C LEU A 119 -4.88 2.81 3.74
N ARG A 120 -4.68 2.62 5.04
CA ARG A 120 -3.38 2.80 5.72
C ARG A 120 -2.27 1.96 5.10
N ASN A 121 -2.60 0.74 4.67
CA ASN A 121 -1.64 -0.21 4.09
C ASN A 121 -1.52 -0.11 2.57
N THR A 122 -2.29 0.78 1.92
CA THR A 122 -2.14 1.04 0.50
C THR A 122 -0.77 1.69 0.24
N HIS A 123 -0.07 1.17 -0.76
CA HIS A 123 1.20 1.73 -1.19
C HIS A 123 0.97 2.73 -2.31
N MET A 124 1.61 3.87 -2.18
CA MET A 124 1.57 4.94 -3.18
C MET A 124 3.00 5.41 -3.50
N GLU A 125 3.16 6.03 -4.64
CA GLU A 125 4.44 6.60 -5.04
C GLU A 125 4.79 7.80 -4.15
N ASP A 126 6.02 7.80 -3.61
CA ASP A 126 6.55 8.91 -2.84
C ASP A 126 7.26 9.91 -3.76
N GLY A 127 6.48 10.76 -4.38
CA GLY A 127 6.96 11.78 -5.28
C GLY A 127 7.40 11.24 -6.64
N MET A 128 8.21 12.02 -7.34
CA MET A 128 8.76 11.66 -8.65
C MET A 128 10.17 11.09 -8.51
N HIS A 129 10.50 10.14 -9.38
CA HIS A 129 11.85 9.64 -9.51
C HIS A 129 12.73 10.66 -10.27
N VAL A 130 13.91 10.94 -9.75
CA VAL A 130 14.92 11.76 -10.43
C VAL A 130 15.91 10.84 -11.10
N PHE A 131 16.00 10.91 -12.43
CA PHE A 131 16.90 10.07 -13.21
C PHE A 131 18.37 10.31 -12.81
N GLY A 132 19.07 9.22 -12.53
CA GLY A 132 20.47 9.27 -12.10
C GLY A 132 20.71 9.55 -10.62
N GLU A 133 19.64 9.78 -9.84
CA GLU A 133 19.75 9.96 -8.39
C GLU A 133 19.27 8.72 -7.63
N THR A 134 20.04 8.31 -6.64
CA THR A 134 19.68 7.21 -5.74
C THR A 134 18.91 7.75 -4.54
N PRO A 135 17.79 7.13 -4.13
CA PRO A 135 17.10 7.52 -2.90
C PRO A 135 18.04 7.49 -1.69
N GLN A 136 17.86 8.44 -0.77
CA GLN A 136 18.69 8.58 0.42
C GLN A 136 17.88 8.44 1.70
N GLY A 137 18.53 8.08 2.81
CA GLY A 137 17.91 8.00 4.14
C GLY A 137 16.70 7.06 4.17
N ASN A 138 15.58 7.52 4.75
CA ASN A 138 14.36 6.73 4.87
C ASN A 138 13.77 6.30 3.52
N ARG A 139 13.87 7.13 2.49
CA ARG A 139 13.42 6.78 1.13
C ARG A 139 14.19 5.60 0.56
N ARG A 140 15.50 5.50 0.87
CA ARG A 140 16.30 4.34 0.48
C ARG A 140 15.81 3.06 1.17
N ALA A 141 15.54 3.11 2.47
CA ALA A 141 14.99 1.97 3.21
C ALA A 141 13.62 1.54 2.65
N GLN A 142 12.72 2.48 2.37
CA GLN A 142 11.44 2.23 1.74
C GLN A 142 11.59 1.59 0.34
N PHE A 143 12.53 2.09 -0.44
CA PHE A 143 12.82 1.55 -1.77
C PHE A 143 13.30 0.09 -1.69
N ILE A 144 14.26 -0.21 -0.81
CA ILE A 144 14.73 -1.58 -0.60
C ILE A 144 13.59 -2.47 -0.10
N ALA A 145 12.81 -2.00 0.88
CA ALA A 145 11.65 -2.70 1.40
C ALA A 145 10.62 -3.03 0.31
N SER A 146 10.39 -2.13 -0.66
CA SER A 146 9.48 -2.38 -1.78
C SER A 146 9.95 -3.54 -2.69
N ILE A 147 11.25 -3.68 -2.87
CA ILE A 147 11.84 -4.77 -3.67
C ILE A 147 11.75 -6.12 -2.94
N VAL A 148 12.12 -6.16 -1.65
CA VAL A 148 12.20 -7.42 -0.88
C VAL A 148 10.86 -7.84 -0.24
N ARG A 149 9.80 -7.07 -0.48
CA ARG A 149 8.45 -7.34 0.02
C ARG A 149 7.80 -8.54 -0.66
N TYR A 150 8.14 -8.82 -1.90
CA TYR A 150 7.54 -9.87 -2.71
C TYR A 150 8.48 -11.06 -2.85
N ASP A 151 7.90 -12.25 -3.06
CA ASP A 151 8.67 -13.47 -3.28
C ASP A 151 9.43 -13.37 -4.60
N ALA A 152 10.67 -13.86 -4.61
CA ALA A 152 11.53 -13.88 -5.78
C ALA A 152 11.80 -15.33 -6.21
N GLY A 153 11.05 -15.82 -7.19
CA GLY A 153 11.13 -17.20 -7.63
C GLY A 153 10.73 -18.17 -6.51
N GLN A 154 11.69 -18.96 -6.03
CA GLN A 154 11.47 -19.92 -4.92
C GLN A 154 11.84 -19.34 -3.55
N ALA A 155 12.35 -18.11 -3.50
CA ALA A 155 12.75 -17.47 -2.24
C ALA A 155 11.57 -16.70 -1.64
N ASP A 156 11.21 -17.04 -0.41
CA ASP A 156 10.21 -16.28 0.34
C ASP A 156 10.69 -14.84 0.57
N SER A 157 9.77 -13.90 0.43
CA SER A 157 9.99 -12.48 0.70
C SER A 157 10.43 -12.24 2.15
N LEU A 158 11.17 -11.17 2.38
CA LEU A 158 11.54 -10.77 3.74
C LEU A 158 10.30 -10.51 4.59
N ARG A 159 9.25 -9.94 4.00
CA ARG A 159 7.95 -9.74 4.64
C ARG A 159 7.34 -11.05 5.14
N LYS A 160 7.30 -12.10 4.31
CA LYS A 160 6.78 -13.41 4.69
C LYS A 160 7.62 -14.06 5.79
N ARG A 161 8.93 -13.95 5.69
CA ARG A 161 9.84 -14.46 6.72
C ARG A 161 9.68 -13.74 8.06
N LEU A 162 9.45 -12.43 8.06
CA LEU A 162 9.15 -11.68 9.28
C LEU A 162 7.82 -12.11 9.91
N CYS A 163 6.77 -12.34 9.11
CA CYS A 163 5.51 -12.91 9.61
C CYS A 163 5.73 -14.27 10.25
N THR A 164 6.40 -15.18 9.57
CA THR A 164 6.70 -16.52 10.07
C THR A 164 7.52 -16.50 11.36
N ALA A 165 8.51 -15.62 11.45
CA ALA A 165 9.32 -15.45 12.66
C ALA A 165 8.51 -14.99 13.89
N GLN A 166 7.40 -14.28 13.67
CA GLN A 166 6.45 -13.86 14.70
C GLN A 166 5.32 -14.88 14.94
N GLY A 167 5.32 -15.98 14.19
CA GLY A 167 4.34 -17.05 14.30
C GLY A 167 3.01 -16.76 13.58
N PHE A 168 3.06 -15.96 12.51
CA PHE A 168 1.91 -15.64 11.65
C PHE A 168 2.12 -16.16 10.23
N GLU A 169 1.02 -16.41 9.55
CA GLU A 169 1.01 -16.65 8.10
C GLU A 169 0.58 -15.38 7.38
N LEU A 170 1.42 -14.91 6.45
CA LEU A 170 1.17 -13.68 5.71
C LEU A 170 -0.15 -13.74 4.93
N GLU A 171 -0.43 -14.87 4.30
CA GLU A 171 -1.65 -15.09 3.51
C GLU A 171 -2.92 -14.95 4.36
N THR A 172 -2.90 -15.46 5.58
CA THR A 172 -4.01 -15.32 6.54
C THR A 172 -4.24 -13.87 6.93
N LEU A 173 -3.16 -13.13 7.22
CA LEU A 173 -3.25 -11.72 7.59
C LEU A 173 -3.78 -10.86 6.43
N LEU A 174 -3.43 -11.20 5.19
CA LEU A 174 -3.89 -10.48 3.99
C LEU A 174 -5.33 -10.84 3.59
N ALA A 175 -5.74 -12.10 3.77
CA ALA A 175 -7.07 -12.55 3.38
C ALA A 175 -8.18 -11.95 4.27
N GLU A 176 -7.89 -11.75 5.56
CA GLU A 176 -8.85 -11.27 6.55
C GLU A 176 -8.29 -10.09 7.38
N PRO A 177 -8.15 -8.88 6.79
CA PRO A 177 -7.56 -7.74 7.51
C PRO A 177 -8.31 -7.34 8.79
N GLY A 178 -9.64 -7.53 8.82
CA GLY A 178 -10.50 -7.31 9.99
C GLY A 178 -10.50 -8.46 11.01
N GLY A 179 -9.84 -9.58 10.70
CA GLY A 179 -9.69 -10.71 11.61
C GLY A 179 -8.87 -10.31 12.86
N VAL A 180 -9.09 -11.03 13.96
CA VAL A 180 -8.36 -10.81 15.22
C VAL A 180 -7.58 -12.06 15.58
N ASP A 181 -6.27 -11.90 15.77
CA ASP A 181 -5.44 -13.00 16.29
C ASP A 181 -5.84 -13.29 17.75
N LYS A 182 -6.25 -14.53 18.00
CA LYS A 182 -6.77 -14.95 19.30
C LYS A 182 -5.71 -14.96 20.42
N ARG A 183 -4.43 -15.05 20.06
CA ARG A 183 -3.32 -15.10 21.05
C ARG A 183 -2.97 -13.71 21.54
N LEU A 184 -3.01 -12.70 20.64
CA LEU A 184 -2.58 -11.34 20.94
C LEU A 184 -3.74 -10.36 21.11
N GLY A 185 -4.96 -10.73 20.71
CA GLY A 185 -6.10 -9.83 20.73
C GLY A 185 -5.97 -8.63 19.80
N GLN A 186 -5.08 -8.73 18.79
CA GLN A 186 -4.81 -7.65 17.84
C GLN A 186 -5.40 -8.00 16.47
N SER A 187 -5.85 -6.96 15.74
CA SER A 187 -6.34 -7.15 14.37
C SER A 187 -5.21 -7.54 13.42
N HIS A 188 -5.53 -8.32 12.39
CA HIS A 188 -4.59 -8.69 11.35
C HIS A 188 -3.99 -7.46 10.65
N ALA A 189 -4.77 -6.40 10.45
CA ALA A 189 -4.27 -5.14 9.92
C ALA A 189 -3.19 -4.50 10.81
N SER A 190 -3.37 -4.51 12.14
CA SER A 190 -2.37 -3.98 13.08
C SER A 190 -1.10 -4.82 13.10
N LEU A 191 -1.23 -6.14 12.97
CA LEU A 191 -0.09 -7.05 12.87
C LEU A 191 0.70 -6.84 11.57
N LEU A 192 0.00 -6.68 10.44
CA LEU A 192 0.62 -6.33 9.16
C LEU A 192 1.37 -5.00 9.24
N GLU A 193 0.79 -3.97 9.83
CA GLU A 193 1.45 -2.68 10.02
C GLU A 193 2.75 -2.80 10.80
N LYS A 194 2.77 -3.63 11.85
CA LYS A 194 4.00 -3.91 12.61
C LYS A 194 5.07 -4.59 11.76
N VAL A 195 4.67 -5.58 10.96
CA VAL A 195 5.59 -6.28 10.06
C VAL A 195 6.15 -5.32 9.00
N GLU A 196 5.32 -4.43 8.43
CA GLU A 196 5.78 -3.44 7.46
C GLU A 196 6.76 -2.43 8.09
N LYS A 197 6.49 -1.94 9.29
CA LYS A 197 7.44 -1.08 10.02
C LYS A 197 8.77 -1.78 10.30
N GLN A 198 8.73 -3.05 10.66
CA GLN A 198 9.94 -3.84 10.85
C GLN A 198 10.68 -4.10 9.54
N LEU A 199 9.95 -4.38 8.45
CA LEU A 199 10.55 -4.56 7.13
C LEU A 199 11.38 -3.33 6.73
N VAL A 200 10.82 -2.14 6.88
CA VAL A 200 11.54 -0.88 6.60
C VAL A 200 12.70 -0.68 7.56
N ALA A 201 12.55 -1.02 8.83
CA ALA A 201 13.59 -0.84 9.83
C ALA A 201 14.82 -1.74 9.64
N VAL A 202 14.66 -2.89 8.97
CA VAL A 202 15.78 -3.81 8.68
C VAL A 202 16.41 -3.57 7.30
N CYS A 203 15.81 -2.73 6.45
CA CYS A 203 16.33 -2.31 5.14
C CYS A 203 17.16 -1.03 5.24
#